data_7e2d6ca3b04ffabefe667c63e498cca6
#
_entry.id   7e2d6ca3b04ffabefe667c63e498cca6
#
_cell.length_a   1.000
_cell.length_b   1.000
_cell.length_c   1.000
_cell.angle_alpha   90.00
_cell.angle_beta   90.00
_cell.angle_gamma   90.00
#
_symmetry.space_group_name_H-M   'P 1'
#
loop_
_entity.id
_entity.type
_entity.pdbx_description
1 polymer ?
#
loop_
_entity_poly.entity_id
_entity_poly.type
_entity_poly.pdbx_seq_one_letter_code
_entity_poly.pdbx_strand_id
1 'polypeptide(L)'
;MNLLHLADLHLGKRVNGFDLLPDQRYILEQVLDLCAAHNVQAVALAGDIYDTALPPAAAVLLLDWFLTELAHRNIPVLAIAGNHDSAERLDYAAGLLSNQQVYLAGQFTSAPRRVILQDEFGELTFDLLPFVRPATVRHCLPDADIRDEDSAIAAALGPLPTAGERRVLIAHQMVLGGGSLPTCSGSESVAADVNVGTVQAVDAARFTGYLYTALGHIHRPQQVGCPTVRYAGSPLCYSLDESGAQKSAVLVHIGANGAEPELLPLRPLHAMRHLTGPLNQLTAADTVTAVSYTHLRAHETSAHL
;
A
#
# COMPACT_ATOMS: atom_id res chain seq x y z
N MET A 1 -9.05 12.52 14.42
CA MET A 1 -9.07 11.05 14.19
C MET A 1 -7.64 10.54 14.04
N ASN A 2 -7.31 9.41 14.67
CA ASN A 2 -6.05 8.68 14.45
C ASN A 2 -6.28 7.60 13.39
N LEU A 3 -5.75 7.80 12.19
CA LEU A 3 -5.81 6.88 11.07
C LEU A 3 -4.48 6.13 10.95
N LEU A 4 -4.50 4.79 10.90
CA LEU A 4 -3.31 4.02 10.57
C LEU A 4 -3.34 3.65 9.07
N HIS A 5 -2.36 4.12 8.32
CA HIS A 5 -2.23 3.89 6.88
C HIS A 5 -1.17 2.82 6.61
N LEU A 6 -1.59 1.78 5.94
CA LEU A 6 -0.81 0.65 5.43
C LEU A 6 -1.07 0.49 3.94
N ALA A 7 -0.12 -0.10 3.22
CA ALA A 7 -0.26 -0.46 1.82
C ALA A 7 0.63 -1.67 1.50
N ASP A 8 0.44 -2.24 0.33
CA ASP A 8 1.37 -3.20 -0.27
C ASP A 8 1.67 -4.37 0.67
N LEU A 9 0.61 -4.98 1.24
CA LEU A 9 0.73 -6.12 2.15
C LEU A 9 1.24 -7.37 1.42
N HIS A 10 0.89 -7.53 0.15
CA HIS A 10 1.25 -8.67 -0.70
C HIS A 10 1.11 -10.01 0.00
N LEU A 11 -0.03 -10.25 0.67
CA LEU A 11 -0.26 -11.48 1.41
C LEU A 11 -0.12 -12.71 0.51
N GLY A 12 0.68 -13.67 0.98
CA GLY A 12 1.02 -14.88 0.22
C GLY A 12 2.26 -14.75 -0.67
N LYS A 13 2.98 -13.62 -0.58
CA LYS A 13 4.24 -13.43 -1.32
C LYS A 13 5.30 -14.45 -0.94
N ARG A 14 6.03 -14.89 -1.96
CA ARG A 14 7.22 -15.72 -1.81
C ARG A 14 8.42 -15.00 -2.41
N VAL A 15 9.51 -14.95 -1.67
CA VAL A 15 10.76 -14.35 -2.13
C VAL A 15 11.81 -15.44 -2.23
N ASN A 16 12.36 -15.65 -3.43
CA ASN A 16 13.36 -16.69 -3.69
C ASN A 16 12.97 -18.09 -3.19
N GLY A 17 11.67 -18.43 -3.26
CA GLY A 17 11.13 -19.70 -2.77
C GLY A 17 10.74 -19.74 -1.30
N PHE A 18 11.12 -18.75 -0.50
CA PHE A 18 10.70 -18.63 0.91
C PHE A 18 9.28 -18.09 1.00
N ASP A 19 8.47 -18.74 1.82
CA ASP A 19 7.12 -18.32 2.15
C ASP A 19 7.17 -17.24 3.23
N LEU A 20 6.62 -16.06 2.95
CA LEU A 20 6.60 -14.94 3.89
C LEU A 20 5.33 -14.88 4.77
N LEU A 21 4.39 -15.81 4.63
CA LEU A 21 3.16 -15.80 5.44
C LEU A 21 3.40 -15.74 6.96
N PRO A 22 4.38 -16.47 7.54
CA PRO A 22 4.69 -16.32 8.96
C PRO A 22 5.15 -14.92 9.36
N ASP A 23 6.00 -14.29 8.52
CA ASP A 23 6.46 -12.93 8.73
C ASP A 23 5.34 -11.91 8.56
N GLN A 24 4.47 -12.12 7.56
CA GLN A 24 3.29 -11.29 7.33
C GLN A 24 2.32 -11.37 8.50
N ARG A 25 2.10 -12.57 9.05
CA ARG A 25 1.29 -12.76 10.27
C ARG A 25 1.88 -11.97 11.44
N TYR A 26 3.17 -12.10 11.69
CA TYR A 26 3.88 -11.41 12.76
C TYR A 26 3.79 -9.89 12.64
N ILE A 27 3.92 -9.35 11.42
CA ILE A 27 3.76 -7.91 11.16
C ILE A 27 2.32 -7.45 11.43
N LEU A 28 1.32 -8.20 11.00
CA LEU A 28 -0.08 -7.84 11.25
C LEU A 28 -0.42 -7.89 12.76
N GLU A 29 0.21 -8.77 13.53
CA GLU A 29 0.11 -8.77 15.01
C GLU A 29 0.70 -7.48 15.59
N GLN A 30 1.88 -7.02 15.14
CA GLN A 30 2.43 -5.73 15.55
C GLN A 30 1.52 -4.56 15.17
N VAL A 31 0.88 -4.61 14.00
CA VAL A 31 -0.08 -3.57 13.57
C VAL A 31 -1.25 -3.51 14.55
N LEU A 32 -1.78 -4.64 15.02
CA LEU A 32 -2.84 -4.68 16.03
C LEU A 32 -2.39 -4.10 17.36
N ASP A 33 -1.14 -4.35 17.77
CA ASP A 33 -0.55 -3.77 18.98
C ASP A 33 -0.38 -2.24 18.83
N LEU A 34 0.08 -1.78 17.67
CA LEU A 34 0.15 -0.34 17.36
C LEU A 34 -1.23 0.31 17.38
N CYS A 35 -2.26 -0.34 16.86
CA CYS A 35 -3.64 0.16 16.93
C CYS A 35 -4.07 0.42 18.37
N ALA A 36 -3.76 -0.51 19.29
CA ALA A 36 -4.08 -0.35 20.70
C ALA A 36 -3.23 0.74 21.38
N ALA A 37 -1.91 0.74 21.14
CA ALA A 37 -0.97 1.68 21.75
C ALA A 37 -1.22 3.15 21.38
N HIS A 38 -1.67 3.39 20.14
CA HIS A 38 -1.90 4.74 19.60
C HIS A 38 -3.37 5.14 19.50
N ASN A 39 -4.29 4.36 20.08
CA ASN A 39 -5.73 4.62 20.01
C ASN A 39 -6.20 4.86 18.57
N VAL A 40 -5.83 3.98 17.65
CA VAL A 40 -6.20 4.04 16.24
C VAL A 40 -7.71 3.91 16.11
N GLN A 41 -8.33 4.82 15.36
CA GLN A 41 -9.78 4.89 15.18
C GLN A 41 -10.23 4.41 13.80
N ALA A 42 -9.31 4.23 12.85
CA ALA A 42 -9.56 3.61 11.55
C ALA A 42 -8.25 3.10 10.94
N VAL A 43 -8.33 2.08 10.08
CA VAL A 43 -7.19 1.54 9.31
C VAL A 43 -7.47 1.71 7.83
N ALA A 44 -6.53 2.34 7.10
CA ALA A 44 -6.53 2.42 5.65
C ALA A 44 -5.57 1.37 5.07
N LEU A 45 -6.05 0.55 4.13
CA LEU A 45 -5.27 -0.39 3.35
C LEU A 45 -5.26 0.10 1.89
N ALA A 46 -4.17 0.76 1.49
CA ALA A 46 -4.08 1.45 0.21
C ALA A 46 -3.60 0.53 -0.93
N GLY A 47 -4.27 -0.60 -1.12
CA GLY A 47 -4.07 -1.53 -2.25
C GLY A 47 -2.96 -2.54 -2.07
N ASP A 48 -2.85 -3.45 -3.05
CA ASP A 48 -1.96 -4.60 -3.09
C ASP A 48 -2.02 -5.42 -1.79
N ILE A 49 -3.26 -5.79 -1.44
CA ILE A 49 -3.56 -6.60 -0.26
C ILE A 49 -3.00 -8.00 -0.45
N TYR A 50 -3.20 -8.59 -1.62
CA TYR A 50 -2.64 -9.88 -2.01
C TYR A 50 -1.50 -9.72 -3.01
N ASP A 51 -0.58 -10.68 -3.02
CA ASP A 51 0.53 -10.70 -3.98
C ASP A 51 0.08 -11.01 -5.42
N THR A 52 -1.04 -11.70 -5.58
CA THR A 52 -1.58 -12.10 -6.87
C THR A 52 -3.11 -12.07 -6.87
N ALA A 53 -3.71 -11.92 -8.06
CA ALA A 53 -5.16 -11.94 -8.26
C ALA A 53 -5.84 -13.27 -7.84
N LEU A 54 -5.06 -14.35 -7.74
CA LEU A 54 -5.48 -15.66 -7.22
C LEU A 54 -4.62 -16.03 -6.00
N PRO A 55 -4.91 -15.44 -4.82
CA PRO A 55 -4.11 -15.69 -3.63
C PRO A 55 -4.24 -17.13 -3.13
N PRO A 56 -3.20 -17.69 -2.52
CA PRO A 56 -3.31 -18.98 -1.85
C PRO A 56 -4.30 -18.90 -0.69
N ALA A 57 -4.98 -20.01 -0.38
CA ALA A 57 -5.99 -20.07 0.69
C ALA A 57 -5.47 -19.57 2.04
N ALA A 58 -4.20 -19.85 2.35
CA ALA A 58 -3.59 -19.40 3.60
C ALA A 58 -3.47 -17.86 3.69
N ALA A 59 -3.25 -17.17 2.56
CA ALA A 59 -3.24 -15.71 2.51
C ALA A 59 -4.65 -15.13 2.73
N VAL A 60 -5.68 -15.79 2.16
CA VAL A 60 -7.08 -15.41 2.36
C VAL A 60 -7.47 -15.54 3.83
N LEU A 61 -7.10 -16.65 4.47
CA LEU A 61 -7.35 -16.87 5.90
C LEU A 61 -6.59 -15.88 6.79
N LEU A 62 -5.40 -15.44 6.37
CA LEU A 62 -4.64 -14.45 7.11
C LEU A 62 -5.31 -13.07 7.04
N LEU A 63 -5.82 -12.67 5.88
CA LEU A 63 -6.59 -11.43 5.77
C LEU A 63 -7.89 -11.51 6.57
N ASP A 64 -8.64 -12.60 6.45
CA ASP A 64 -9.88 -12.82 7.20
C ASP A 64 -9.66 -12.67 8.72
N TRP A 65 -8.61 -13.32 9.23
CA TRP A 65 -8.22 -13.16 10.63
C TRP A 65 -7.93 -11.70 10.99
N PHE A 66 -7.15 -11.00 10.18
CA PHE A 66 -6.75 -9.60 10.46
C PHE A 66 -7.95 -8.65 10.48
N LEU A 67 -8.84 -8.78 9.49
CA LEU A 67 -10.08 -7.98 9.42
C LEU A 67 -11.00 -8.30 10.61
N THR A 68 -11.12 -9.57 10.99
CA THR A 68 -11.91 -10.01 12.13
C THR A 68 -11.37 -9.42 13.44
N GLU A 69 -10.04 -9.41 13.63
CA GLU A 69 -9.40 -8.82 14.81
C GLU A 69 -9.63 -7.29 14.90
N LEU A 70 -9.62 -6.59 13.78
CA LEU A 70 -9.94 -5.16 13.73
C LEU A 70 -11.43 -4.91 14.02
N ALA A 71 -12.33 -5.72 13.44
CA ALA A 71 -13.76 -5.63 13.70
C ALA A 71 -14.10 -5.88 15.18
N HIS A 72 -13.48 -6.88 15.83
CA HIS A 72 -13.64 -7.13 17.27
C HIS A 72 -13.19 -5.95 18.15
N ARG A 73 -12.25 -5.14 17.66
CA ARG A 73 -11.78 -3.93 18.32
C ARG A 73 -12.61 -2.69 17.97
N ASN A 74 -13.65 -2.86 17.15
CA ASN A 74 -14.47 -1.76 16.59
C ASN A 74 -13.62 -0.73 15.83
N ILE A 75 -12.58 -1.16 15.13
CA ILE A 75 -11.74 -0.32 14.29
C ILE A 75 -12.20 -0.46 12.84
N PRO A 76 -12.81 0.56 12.23
CA PRO A 76 -13.19 0.56 10.83
C PRO A 76 -11.99 0.32 9.91
N VAL A 77 -12.21 -0.49 8.87
CA VAL A 77 -11.23 -0.76 7.82
C VAL A 77 -11.71 -0.15 6.51
N LEU A 78 -10.83 0.59 5.86
CA LEU A 78 -11.05 1.25 4.57
C LEU A 78 -10.01 0.69 3.59
N ALA A 79 -10.41 -0.23 2.73
CA ALA A 79 -9.48 -0.96 1.87
C ALA A 79 -9.84 -0.81 0.39
N ILE A 80 -8.82 -0.67 -0.44
CA ILE A 80 -8.96 -0.62 -1.90
C ILE A 80 -8.17 -1.74 -2.56
N ALA A 81 -8.53 -2.09 -3.80
CA ALA A 81 -7.70 -2.96 -4.63
C ALA A 81 -6.50 -2.19 -5.19
N GLY A 82 -5.32 -2.80 -5.18
CA GLY A 82 -4.16 -2.40 -5.96
C GLY A 82 -4.10 -3.09 -7.32
N ASN A 83 -2.96 -3.00 -7.99
CA ASN A 83 -2.78 -3.59 -9.32
C ASN A 83 -2.52 -5.12 -9.28
N HIS A 84 -2.12 -5.68 -8.14
CA HIS A 84 -1.96 -7.12 -7.93
C HIS A 84 -3.27 -7.81 -7.54
N ASP A 85 -4.20 -7.09 -6.95
CA ASP A 85 -5.47 -7.64 -6.48
C ASP A 85 -6.44 -7.95 -7.63
N SER A 86 -7.34 -8.93 -7.43
CA SER A 86 -8.55 -9.05 -8.25
C SER A 86 -9.64 -8.16 -7.66
N ALA A 87 -10.02 -7.14 -8.41
CA ALA A 87 -11.06 -6.18 -8.03
C ALA A 87 -12.38 -6.86 -7.62
N GLU A 88 -12.82 -7.85 -8.42
CA GLU A 88 -14.07 -8.58 -8.21
C GLU A 88 -14.01 -9.48 -6.96
N ARG A 89 -12.84 -10.09 -6.70
CA ARG A 89 -12.66 -10.94 -5.51
C ARG A 89 -12.58 -10.13 -4.23
N LEU A 90 -11.97 -8.94 -4.30
CA LEU A 90 -11.93 -8.05 -3.15
C LEU A 90 -13.32 -7.49 -2.83
N ASP A 91 -14.16 -7.24 -3.84
CA ASP A 91 -15.54 -6.79 -3.64
C ASP A 91 -16.49 -7.92 -3.20
N TYR A 92 -16.01 -9.19 -3.14
CA TYR A 92 -16.85 -10.27 -2.66
C TYR A 92 -17.33 -9.99 -1.23
N ALA A 93 -18.63 -10.06 -1.03
CA ALA A 93 -19.31 -9.78 0.23
C ALA A 93 -19.10 -8.36 0.81
N ALA A 94 -18.57 -7.38 0.04
CA ALA A 94 -18.27 -6.02 0.50
C ALA A 94 -19.52 -5.31 1.11
N GLY A 95 -20.71 -5.60 0.59
CA GLY A 95 -21.98 -5.10 1.14
C GLY A 95 -22.30 -5.67 2.53
N LEU A 96 -21.98 -6.93 2.78
CA LEU A 96 -22.17 -7.56 4.10
C LEU A 96 -21.12 -7.09 5.10
N LEU A 97 -19.87 -6.99 4.65
CA LEU A 97 -18.73 -6.58 5.48
C LEU A 97 -18.86 -5.11 5.93
N SER A 98 -19.52 -4.27 5.14
CA SER A 98 -19.76 -2.87 5.54
C SER A 98 -20.62 -2.74 6.81
N ASN A 99 -21.44 -3.73 7.13
CA ASN A 99 -22.20 -3.79 8.40
C ASN A 99 -21.27 -4.04 9.61
N GLN A 100 -20.07 -4.54 9.37
CA GLN A 100 -19.02 -4.74 10.38
C GLN A 100 -17.93 -3.65 10.27
N GLN A 101 -18.25 -2.52 9.61
CA GLN A 101 -17.33 -1.40 9.39
C GLN A 101 -16.08 -1.78 8.56
N VAL A 102 -16.14 -2.82 7.74
CA VAL A 102 -15.11 -3.18 6.77
C VAL A 102 -15.57 -2.74 5.38
N TYR A 103 -14.99 -1.66 4.89
CA TYR A 103 -15.35 -1.01 3.64
C TYR A 103 -14.32 -1.36 2.55
N LEU A 104 -14.71 -2.20 1.61
CA LEU A 104 -13.86 -2.65 0.52
C LEU A 104 -14.27 -1.94 -0.78
N ALA A 105 -13.31 -1.41 -1.53
CA ALA A 105 -13.52 -0.87 -2.87
C ALA A 105 -12.55 -1.57 -3.83
N GLY A 106 -13.01 -2.64 -4.46
CA GLY A 106 -12.26 -3.39 -5.46
C GLY A 106 -12.41 -2.79 -6.84
N GLN A 107 -13.63 -2.55 -7.29
CA GLN A 107 -13.94 -2.06 -8.62
C GLN A 107 -14.22 -0.55 -8.64
N PHE A 108 -13.71 0.12 -9.67
CA PHE A 108 -14.12 1.46 -10.02
C PHE A 108 -15.36 1.38 -10.93
N THR A 109 -16.41 2.13 -10.62
CA THR A 109 -17.65 2.15 -11.42
C THR A 109 -17.90 3.50 -12.09
N SER A 110 -17.84 4.60 -11.36
CA SER A 110 -18.03 5.96 -11.91
C SER A 110 -17.42 7.04 -11.04
N ALA A 111 -17.15 6.73 -9.76
CA ALA A 111 -16.55 7.63 -8.77
C ALA A 111 -15.90 6.79 -7.66
N PRO A 112 -15.04 7.36 -6.83
CA PRO A 112 -14.53 6.71 -5.64
C PRO A 112 -15.68 6.30 -4.71
N ARG A 113 -15.58 5.14 -4.08
CA ARG A 113 -16.52 4.75 -3.03
C ARG A 113 -16.35 5.70 -1.84
N ARG A 114 -17.41 6.37 -1.45
CA ARG A 114 -17.39 7.31 -0.33
C ARG A 114 -17.84 6.63 0.96
N VAL A 115 -17.04 6.81 2.02
CA VAL A 115 -17.34 6.36 3.39
C VAL A 115 -17.24 7.57 4.31
N ILE A 116 -18.21 7.76 5.19
CA ILE A 116 -18.22 8.85 6.16
C ILE A 116 -18.07 8.25 7.56
N LEU A 117 -17.04 8.68 8.27
CA LEU A 117 -16.84 8.37 9.68
C LEU A 117 -17.00 9.66 10.51
N GLN A 118 -17.24 9.51 11.80
CA GLN A 118 -17.39 10.63 12.73
C GLN A 118 -16.21 10.67 13.69
N ASP A 119 -15.70 11.86 13.97
CA ASP A 119 -14.76 12.09 15.06
C ASP A 119 -15.15 13.33 15.88
N GLU A 120 -14.29 13.77 16.78
CA GLU A 120 -14.50 14.95 17.64
C GLU A 120 -14.66 16.26 16.87
N PHE A 121 -14.19 16.32 15.61
CA PHE A 121 -14.30 17.49 14.73
C PHE A 121 -15.49 17.41 13.75
N GLY A 122 -16.34 16.37 13.86
CA GLY A 122 -17.48 16.12 12.98
C GLY A 122 -17.21 15.09 11.90
N GLU A 123 -17.89 15.22 10.77
CA GLU A 123 -17.76 14.27 9.65
C GLU A 123 -16.37 14.31 9.03
N LEU A 124 -15.83 13.12 8.79
CA LEU A 124 -14.63 12.89 8.00
C LEU A 124 -14.96 11.93 6.87
N THR A 125 -14.86 12.41 5.64
CA THR A 125 -15.17 11.66 4.44
C THR A 125 -13.94 11.00 3.88
N PHE A 126 -14.03 9.71 3.59
CA PHE A 126 -13.00 8.94 2.90
C PHE A 126 -13.46 8.63 1.48
N ASP A 127 -12.65 9.00 0.50
CA ASP A 127 -12.81 8.62 -0.89
C ASP A 127 -11.87 7.44 -1.19
N LEU A 128 -12.45 6.29 -1.52
CA LEU A 128 -11.75 5.03 -1.78
C LEU A 128 -11.65 4.86 -3.30
N LEU A 129 -10.48 5.14 -3.87
CA LEU A 129 -10.19 5.00 -5.29
C LEU A 129 -9.29 3.77 -5.50
N PRO A 130 -9.81 2.62 -5.97
CA PRO A 130 -8.99 1.47 -6.30
C PRO A 130 -8.04 1.79 -7.45
N PHE A 131 -7.06 0.92 -7.68
CA PHE A 131 -6.19 1.03 -8.84
C PHE A 131 -7.01 1.06 -10.13
N VAL A 132 -6.77 2.07 -10.95
CA VAL A 132 -7.41 2.22 -12.26
C VAL A 132 -6.39 2.53 -13.34
N ARG A 133 -6.66 2.03 -14.54
CA ARG A 133 -5.96 2.38 -15.77
C ARG A 133 -6.85 3.29 -16.64
N PRO A 134 -6.30 4.09 -17.54
CA PRO A 134 -7.09 4.92 -18.45
C PRO A 134 -8.18 4.15 -19.19
N ALA A 135 -7.91 2.91 -19.59
CA ALA A 135 -8.89 2.06 -20.26
C ALA A 135 -10.10 1.75 -19.38
N THR A 136 -9.90 1.46 -18.09
CA THR A 136 -10.97 1.21 -17.11
C THR A 136 -11.83 2.46 -16.94
N VAL A 137 -11.17 3.62 -16.77
CA VAL A 137 -11.90 4.88 -16.55
C VAL A 137 -12.70 5.29 -17.82
N ARG A 138 -12.13 5.14 -19.03
CA ARG A 138 -12.87 5.37 -20.30
C ARG A 138 -14.09 4.48 -20.41
N HIS A 139 -14.00 3.22 -19.97
CA HIS A 139 -15.14 2.31 -20.01
C HIS A 139 -16.27 2.77 -19.07
N CYS A 140 -15.90 3.23 -17.87
CA CYS A 140 -16.86 3.67 -16.85
C CYS A 140 -17.39 5.10 -17.09
N LEU A 141 -16.57 5.97 -17.72
CA LEU A 141 -16.87 7.37 -18.00
C LEU A 141 -16.66 7.66 -19.50
N PRO A 142 -17.54 7.18 -20.40
CA PRO A 142 -17.32 7.25 -21.84
C PRO A 142 -17.28 8.67 -22.41
N ASP A 143 -17.90 9.63 -21.72
CA ASP A 143 -17.96 11.04 -22.15
C ASP A 143 -16.77 11.87 -21.66
N ALA A 144 -15.87 11.29 -20.82
CA ALA A 144 -14.70 12.00 -20.31
C ALA A 144 -13.53 11.99 -21.31
N ASP A 145 -12.84 13.12 -21.46
CA ASP A 145 -11.62 13.24 -22.29
C ASP A 145 -10.42 12.66 -21.54
N ILE A 146 -10.19 11.38 -21.69
CA ILE A 146 -9.12 10.64 -21.03
C ILE A 146 -8.01 10.33 -22.04
N ARG A 147 -6.83 10.93 -21.83
CA ARG A 147 -5.65 10.81 -22.71
C ARG A 147 -4.57 9.93 -22.12
N ASP A 148 -4.35 10.04 -20.80
CA ASP A 148 -3.28 9.45 -20.02
C ASP A 148 -3.76 9.13 -18.59
N GLU A 149 -2.86 8.66 -17.72
CA GLU A 149 -3.13 8.36 -16.33
C GLU A 149 -3.58 9.58 -15.54
N ASP A 150 -2.98 10.73 -15.76
CA ASP A 150 -3.28 11.96 -15.04
C ASP A 150 -4.71 12.44 -15.31
N SER A 151 -5.12 12.47 -16.58
CA SER A 151 -6.48 12.82 -16.98
C SER A 151 -7.50 11.76 -16.55
N ALA A 152 -7.10 10.47 -16.52
CA ALA A 152 -7.94 9.40 -16.01
C ALA A 152 -8.25 9.57 -14.52
N ILE A 153 -7.21 9.84 -13.70
CA ILE A 153 -7.40 10.08 -12.27
C ILE A 153 -8.19 11.37 -12.02
N ALA A 154 -7.94 12.43 -12.78
CA ALA A 154 -8.74 13.65 -12.68
C ALA A 154 -10.24 13.39 -12.95
N ALA A 155 -10.55 12.62 -13.99
CA ALA A 155 -11.93 12.23 -14.30
C ALA A 155 -12.54 11.31 -13.23
N ALA A 156 -11.77 10.33 -12.74
CA ALA A 156 -12.22 9.38 -11.72
C ALA A 156 -12.52 10.05 -10.38
N LEU A 157 -11.70 11.03 -9.96
CA LEU A 157 -11.92 11.77 -8.70
C LEU A 157 -13.12 12.71 -8.80
N GLY A 158 -13.38 13.26 -9.99
CA GLY A 158 -14.42 14.27 -10.17
C GLY A 158 -14.11 15.57 -9.40
N PRO A 159 -15.12 16.24 -8.82
CA PRO A 159 -14.91 17.48 -8.07
C PRO A 159 -14.05 17.26 -6.83
N LEU A 160 -12.99 18.05 -6.74
CA LEU A 160 -12.08 18.03 -5.58
C LEU A 160 -12.77 18.61 -4.32
N PRO A 161 -12.24 18.32 -3.11
CA PRO A 161 -12.76 18.91 -1.88
C PRO A 161 -12.73 20.43 -1.91
N THR A 162 -13.82 21.02 -1.43
CA THR A 162 -13.92 22.49 -1.24
C THR A 162 -13.45 22.90 0.14
N ALA A 163 -13.23 24.21 0.34
CA ALA A 163 -12.79 24.74 1.62
C ALA A 163 -13.78 24.37 2.74
N GLY A 164 -13.30 23.79 3.81
CA GLY A 164 -14.09 23.35 4.97
C GLY A 164 -14.55 21.88 4.89
N GLU A 165 -14.41 21.21 3.77
CA GLU A 165 -14.66 19.77 3.69
C GLU A 165 -13.47 19.00 4.26
N ARG A 166 -13.75 18.10 5.20
CA ARG A 166 -12.75 17.19 5.75
C ARG A 166 -12.77 15.88 4.95
N ARG A 167 -11.83 15.75 4.01
CA ARG A 167 -11.77 14.58 3.13
C ARG A 167 -10.37 13.97 3.11
N VAL A 168 -10.32 12.65 3.08
CA VAL A 168 -9.12 11.82 2.93
C VAL A 168 -9.29 10.98 1.66
N LEU A 169 -8.26 10.92 0.84
CA LEU A 169 -8.20 10.02 -0.30
C LEU A 169 -7.38 8.79 0.05
N ILE A 170 -7.85 7.61 -0.34
CA ILE A 170 -7.08 6.37 -0.36
C ILE A 170 -6.96 5.95 -1.82
N ALA A 171 -5.73 5.83 -2.35
CA ALA A 171 -5.48 5.52 -3.76
C ALA A 171 -4.24 4.64 -3.93
N HIS A 172 -4.15 3.97 -5.07
CA HIS A 172 -3.03 3.09 -5.40
C HIS A 172 -2.56 3.41 -6.82
N GLN A 173 -1.61 4.34 -6.95
CA GLN A 173 -1.15 4.87 -8.24
C GLN A 173 0.30 5.30 -8.17
N MET A 174 0.98 5.30 -9.34
CA MET A 174 2.26 6.00 -9.50
C MET A 174 2.01 7.51 -9.51
N VAL A 175 2.62 8.24 -8.58
CA VAL A 175 2.42 9.70 -8.41
C VAL A 175 3.74 10.45 -8.49
N LEU A 176 3.77 11.52 -9.28
CA LEU A 176 4.90 12.44 -9.41
C LEU A 176 4.77 13.61 -8.42
N GLY A 177 5.85 13.94 -7.75
CA GLY A 177 5.97 15.15 -6.93
C GLY A 177 6.76 16.23 -7.63
N GLY A 178 6.09 17.27 -8.14
CA GLY A 178 6.79 18.37 -8.85
C GLY A 178 7.58 17.90 -10.07
N GLY A 179 7.06 16.94 -10.81
CA GLY A 179 7.69 16.34 -11.99
C GLY A 179 8.77 15.29 -11.68
N SER A 180 9.03 14.97 -10.41
CA SER A 180 10.02 13.96 -10.01
C SER A 180 9.33 12.63 -9.67
N LEU A 181 9.93 11.54 -10.15
CA LEU A 181 9.50 10.18 -9.81
C LEU A 181 9.78 9.88 -8.32
N PRO A 182 8.92 9.09 -7.66
CA PRO A 182 9.23 8.55 -6.33
C PRO A 182 10.43 7.60 -6.41
N THR A 183 11.08 7.38 -5.27
CA THR A 183 12.14 6.39 -5.17
C THR A 183 11.51 5.01 -5.11
N CYS A 184 11.72 4.22 -6.16
CA CYS A 184 11.25 2.84 -6.27
C CYS A 184 12.27 1.83 -5.76
N SER A 185 11.82 0.61 -5.48
CA SER A 185 12.62 -0.58 -5.23
C SER A 185 12.43 -1.60 -6.38
N GLY A 186 13.22 -2.67 -6.39
CA GLY A 186 13.12 -3.67 -7.46
C GLY A 186 11.92 -4.61 -7.38
N SER A 187 11.04 -4.42 -6.40
CA SER A 187 9.86 -5.26 -6.19
C SER A 187 8.57 -4.67 -6.76
N GLU A 188 8.56 -3.37 -7.10
CA GLU A 188 7.42 -2.74 -7.76
C GLU A 188 7.39 -3.08 -9.27
N SER A 189 6.19 -3.22 -9.83
CA SER A 189 5.99 -3.48 -11.25
C SER A 189 6.24 -2.25 -12.15
N VAL A 190 7.10 -1.34 -11.74
CA VAL A 190 7.39 -0.06 -12.42
C VAL A 190 7.92 -0.25 -13.85
N ALA A 191 8.60 -1.37 -14.12
CA ALA A 191 9.15 -1.65 -15.44
C ALA A 191 8.10 -1.81 -16.55
N ALA A 192 6.84 -2.12 -16.20
CA ALA A 192 5.73 -2.21 -17.14
C ALA A 192 5.06 -0.86 -17.40
N ASP A 193 5.23 0.10 -16.49
CA ASP A 193 4.58 1.41 -16.53
C ASP A 193 5.46 2.50 -17.17
N VAL A 194 6.76 2.22 -17.36
CA VAL A 194 7.69 3.11 -18.08
C VAL A 194 7.80 2.64 -19.54
N ASN A 195 6.83 2.98 -20.36
CA ASN A 195 7.00 2.89 -21.82
C ASN A 195 7.98 3.97 -22.30
N VAL A 196 8.83 3.60 -23.26
CA VAL A 196 9.82 4.48 -23.85
C VAL A 196 9.17 5.80 -24.32
N GLY A 197 9.31 6.85 -23.51
CA GLY A 197 8.90 8.24 -23.85
C GLY A 197 7.70 8.82 -23.09
N THR A 198 6.95 8.06 -22.31
CA THR A 198 5.86 8.59 -21.45
C THR A 198 5.85 7.90 -20.10
N VAL A 199 6.00 8.66 -19.04
CA VAL A 199 5.83 8.16 -17.67
C VAL A 199 4.33 8.04 -17.40
N GLN A 200 3.86 6.84 -17.14
CA GLN A 200 2.47 6.58 -16.74
C GLN A 200 2.30 6.95 -15.27
N ALA A 201 2.13 8.23 -14.98
CA ALA A 201 2.04 8.69 -13.59
C ALA A 201 1.10 9.89 -13.46
N VAL A 202 0.59 10.07 -12.27
CA VAL A 202 -0.35 11.12 -11.87
C VAL A 202 0.41 12.26 -11.20
N ASP A 203 0.08 13.52 -11.51
CA ASP A 203 0.65 14.66 -10.77
C ASP A 203 0.03 14.76 -9.36
N ALA A 204 0.86 14.91 -8.32
CA ALA A 204 0.42 15.10 -6.95
C ALA A 204 -0.54 16.30 -6.77
N ALA A 205 -0.51 17.27 -7.67
CA ALA A 205 -1.44 18.40 -7.68
C ALA A 205 -2.91 17.97 -7.85
N ARG A 206 -3.18 16.77 -8.38
CA ARG A 206 -4.53 16.19 -8.49
C ARG A 206 -5.16 15.89 -7.13
N PHE A 207 -4.39 15.83 -6.07
CA PHE A 207 -4.84 15.52 -4.71
C PHE A 207 -4.97 16.77 -3.82
N THR A 208 -4.86 17.96 -4.43
CA THR A 208 -5.04 19.22 -3.70
C THR A 208 -6.45 19.32 -3.12
N GLY A 209 -6.55 19.76 -1.87
CA GLY A 209 -7.83 19.90 -1.15
C GLY A 209 -8.14 18.75 -0.20
N TYR A 210 -7.55 17.56 -0.39
CA TYR A 210 -7.63 16.50 0.61
C TYR A 210 -6.76 16.83 1.84
N LEU A 211 -7.26 16.56 3.04
CA LEU A 211 -6.45 16.70 4.27
C LEU A 211 -5.27 15.74 4.27
N TYR A 212 -5.49 14.54 3.73
CA TYR A 212 -4.47 13.50 3.58
C TYR A 212 -4.78 12.62 2.38
N THR A 213 -3.74 12.21 1.67
CA THR A 213 -3.82 11.21 0.60
C THR A 213 -2.95 10.03 0.96
N ALA A 214 -3.59 8.90 1.25
CA ALA A 214 -2.97 7.63 1.56
C ALA A 214 -2.68 6.87 0.26
N LEU A 215 -1.40 6.76 -0.10
CA LEU A 215 -0.95 6.09 -1.33
C LEU A 215 -0.33 4.72 -1.04
N GLY A 216 -0.67 3.74 -1.87
CA GLY A 216 0.07 2.49 -2.09
C GLY A 216 0.72 2.44 -3.46
N HIS A 217 1.34 1.32 -3.80
CA HIS A 217 2.06 1.03 -5.04
C HIS A 217 3.60 1.12 -4.93
N ILE A 218 4.13 2.03 -4.13
CA ILE A 218 5.57 2.18 -3.94
C ILE A 218 5.96 1.66 -2.57
N HIS A 219 6.87 0.68 -2.53
CA HIS A 219 7.24 -0.07 -1.33
C HIS A 219 8.14 0.70 -0.36
N ARG A 220 8.64 1.87 -0.75
CA ARG A 220 9.43 2.75 0.11
C ARG A 220 8.54 3.83 0.72
N PRO A 221 8.48 3.95 2.06
CA PRO A 221 7.71 5.02 2.70
C PRO A 221 8.31 6.38 2.35
N GLN A 222 7.52 7.25 1.74
CA GLN A 222 7.97 8.58 1.31
C GLN A 222 6.79 9.53 1.08
N GLN A 223 7.04 10.83 1.19
CA GLN A 223 6.11 11.87 0.76
C GLN A 223 6.28 12.19 -0.73
N VAL A 224 5.22 12.69 -1.36
CA VAL A 224 5.21 13.08 -2.78
C VAL A 224 4.67 14.51 -2.90
N GLY A 225 5.51 15.45 -3.29
CA GLY A 225 5.13 16.86 -3.40
C GLY A 225 4.94 17.57 -2.06
N CYS A 226 4.07 17.06 -1.19
CA CYS A 226 3.84 17.62 0.14
C CYS A 226 3.73 16.53 1.21
N PRO A 227 3.86 16.88 2.52
CA PRO A 227 3.87 15.89 3.61
C PRO A 227 2.58 15.05 3.73
N THR A 228 1.45 15.59 3.29
CA THR A 228 0.13 14.97 3.41
C THR A 228 -0.26 14.10 2.22
N VAL A 229 0.55 14.04 1.14
CA VAL A 229 0.46 13.07 0.05
C VAL A 229 1.59 12.07 0.21
N ARG A 230 1.27 10.80 0.51
CA ARG A 230 2.30 9.93 1.06
C ARG A 230 2.09 8.45 0.72
N TYR A 231 3.17 7.77 0.33
CA TYR A 231 3.25 6.31 0.31
C TYR A 231 3.53 5.77 1.71
N ALA A 232 2.77 4.76 2.14
CA ALA A 232 3.07 4.03 3.37
C ALA A 232 4.31 3.15 3.20
N GLY A 233 4.52 2.65 2.01
CA GLY A 233 5.47 1.60 1.73
C GLY A 233 4.94 0.22 2.14
N SER A 234 5.63 -0.84 1.71
CA SER A 234 5.32 -2.20 2.13
C SER A 234 5.77 -2.46 3.57
N PRO A 235 5.05 -3.30 4.33
CA PRO A 235 5.39 -3.57 5.73
C PRO A 235 6.60 -4.51 5.91
N LEU A 236 6.99 -5.23 4.86
CA LEU A 236 8.15 -6.11 4.79
C LEU A 236 9.02 -5.81 3.56
N CYS A 237 10.27 -6.26 3.56
CA CYS A 237 11.14 -6.22 2.39
C CYS A 237 10.74 -7.33 1.41
N TYR A 238 10.44 -6.98 0.17
CA TYR A 238 10.03 -7.90 -0.88
C TYR A 238 11.06 -8.06 -2.00
N SER A 239 12.14 -7.27 -1.97
CA SER A 239 13.29 -7.39 -2.85
C SER A 239 14.60 -7.19 -2.09
N LEU A 240 15.73 -7.63 -2.67
CA LEU A 240 17.05 -7.42 -2.09
C LEU A 240 17.43 -5.93 -2.00
N ASP A 241 16.91 -5.11 -2.89
CA ASP A 241 17.16 -3.66 -2.89
C ASP A 241 16.51 -2.95 -1.70
N GLU A 242 15.56 -3.61 -1.05
CA GLU A 242 14.93 -3.13 0.17
C GLU A 242 15.68 -3.58 1.44
N SER A 243 16.70 -4.43 1.29
CA SER A 243 17.45 -4.95 2.45
C SER A 243 18.07 -3.82 3.26
N GLY A 244 17.86 -3.85 4.59
CA GLY A 244 18.30 -2.79 5.49
C GLY A 244 17.41 -1.54 5.51
N ALA A 245 16.38 -1.45 4.69
CA ALA A 245 15.39 -0.37 4.76
C ALA A 245 14.50 -0.52 6.01
N GLN A 246 14.30 0.58 6.73
CA GLN A 246 13.35 0.61 7.84
C GLN A 246 11.92 0.61 7.28
N LYS A 247 11.16 -0.42 7.58
CA LYS A 247 9.73 -0.51 7.24
C LYS A 247 8.89 0.12 8.34
N SER A 248 7.71 0.65 7.97
CA SER A 248 6.85 1.37 8.89
C SER A 248 5.38 1.29 8.49
N ALA A 249 4.49 1.48 9.46
CA ALA A 249 3.13 1.98 9.25
C ALA A 249 3.14 3.51 9.35
N VAL A 250 2.14 4.18 8.78
CA VAL A 250 1.98 5.64 8.93
C VAL A 250 0.79 5.91 9.84
N LEU A 251 1.04 6.47 11.01
CA LEU A 251 0.00 7.01 11.86
C LEU A 251 -0.30 8.45 11.43
N VAL A 252 -1.55 8.76 11.16
CA VAL A 252 -1.97 10.08 10.69
C VAL A 252 -2.91 10.69 11.71
N HIS A 253 -2.49 11.79 12.33
CA HIS A 253 -3.32 12.58 13.23
C HIS A 253 -4.14 13.59 12.41
N ILE A 254 -5.42 13.28 12.17
CA ILE A 254 -6.31 14.11 11.36
C ILE A 254 -7.09 15.03 12.27
N GLY A 255 -6.82 16.33 12.18
CA GLY A 255 -7.49 17.39 12.90
C GLY A 255 -8.65 18.02 12.12
N ALA A 256 -9.07 19.20 12.57
CA ALA A 256 -10.13 19.96 11.91
C ALA A 256 -9.72 20.48 10.52
N ASN A 257 -8.47 20.93 10.35
CA ASN A 257 -8.01 21.64 9.16
C ASN A 257 -6.69 21.11 8.60
N GLY A 258 -6.20 19.94 9.06
CA GLY A 258 -4.93 19.39 8.60
C GLY A 258 -4.71 17.96 9.07
N ALA A 259 -3.62 17.37 8.61
CA ALA A 259 -3.19 16.04 8.97
C ALA A 259 -1.67 16.02 9.22
N GLU A 260 -1.25 15.32 10.27
CA GLU A 260 0.15 15.19 10.66
C GLU A 260 0.52 13.69 10.62
N PRO A 261 1.31 13.24 9.62
CA PRO A 261 1.75 11.87 9.51
C PRO A 261 3.00 11.59 10.35
N GLU A 262 3.00 10.47 11.07
CA GLU A 262 4.11 9.94 11.85
C GLU A 262 4.43 8.52 11.37
N LEU A 263 5.73 8.18 11.25
CA LEU A 263 6.17 6.83 10.89
C LEU A 263 6.37 5.97 12.13
N LEU A 264 5.59 4.90 12.24
CA LEU A 264 5.73 3.90 13.29
C LEU A 264 6.55 2.72 12.76
N PRO A 265 7.76 2.47 13.30
CA PRO A 265 8.62 1.39 12.81
C PRO A 265 7.98 0.01 12.94
N LEU A 266 8.08 -0.80 11.89
CA LEU A 266 7.74 -2.22 11.90
C LEU A 266 9.04 -3.05 11.92
N ARG A 267 9.05 -4.11 12.72
CA ARG A 267 10.20 -4.99 12.87
C ARG A 267 9.87 -6.36 12.28
N PRO A 268 10.57 -6.82 11.25
CA PRO A 268 10.32 -8.14 10.68
C PRO A 268 10.68 -9.24 11.68
N LEU A 269 10.01 -10.39 11.61
CA LEU A 269 10.39 -11.59 12.33
C LEU A 269 11.76 -12.08 11.86
N HIS A 270 11.97 -12.04 10.54
CA HIS A 270 13.22 -12.39 9.88
C HIS A 270 13.71 -11.23 9.01
N ALA A 271 14.82 -10.62 9.39
CA ALA A 271 15.39 -9.51 8.62
C ALA A 271 16.02 -9.99 7.32
N MET A 272 15.68 -9.37 6.20
CA MET A 272 16.35 -9.58 4.93
C MET A 272 17.72 -8.90 4.95
N ARG A 273 18.77 -9.62 4.56
CA ARG A 273 20.15 -9.11 4.50
C ARG A 273 20.75 -9.41 3.14
N HIS A 274 21.44 -8.44 2.58
CA HIS A 274 22.28 -8.61 1.40
C HIS A 274 23.73 -8.72 1.85
N LEU A 275 24.35 -9.89 1.67
CA LEU A 275 25.73 -10.16 2.02
C LEU A 275 26.55 -10.36 0.74
N THR A 276 27.68 -9.68 0.63
CA THR A 276 28.64 -9.82 -0.48
C THR A 276 30.00 -10.19 0.07
N GLY A 277 30.68 -11.14 -0.56
CA GLY A 277 32.01 -11.56 -0.14
C GLY A 277 32.45 -12.86 -0.80
N PRO A 278 33.67 -13.35 -0.50
CA PRO A 278 34.14 -14.64 -0.95
C PRO A 278 33.24 -15.78 -0.45
N LEU A 279 33.02 -16.80 -1.28
CA LEU A 279 32.11 -17.91 -0.97
C LEU A 279 32.40 -18.59 0.36
N ASN A 280 33.68 -18.81 0.67
CA ASN A 280 34.14 -19.43 1.93
C ASN A 280 33.75 -18.62 3.17
N GLN A 281 33.66 -17.29 3.07
CA GLN A 281 33.16 -16.42 4.15
C GLN A 281 31.65 -16.44 4.25
N LEU A 282 30.95 -16.40 3.09
CA LEU A 282 29.50 -16.43 3.04
C LEU A 282 28.91 -17.76 3.53
N THR A 283 29.62 -18.86 3.34
CA THR A 283 29.22 -20.22 3.79
C THR A 283 29.76 -20.59 5.17
N ALA A 284 30.49 -19.71 5.84
CA ALA A 284 30.96 -19.96 7.20
C ALA A 284 29.80 -20.12 8.18
N ALA A 285 29.93 -21.04 9.15
CA ALA A 285 28.86 -21.36 10.10
C ALA A 285 28.31 -20.12 10.84
N ASP A 286 29.20 -19.21 11.23
CA ASP A 286 28.81 -17.97 11.94
C ASP A 286 28.00 -17.02 11.04
N THR A 287 28.28 -16.99 9.75
CA THR A 287 27.52 -16.20 8.78
C THR A 287 26.15 -16.81 8.54
N VAL A 288 26.06 -18.13 8.40
CA VAL A 288 24.82 -18.88 8.16
C VAL A 288 23.91 -18.82 9.38
N THR A 289 24.43 -18.98 10.60
CA THR A 289 23.65 -18.89 11.85
C THR A 289 23.10 -17.49 12.13
N ALA A 290 23.73 -16.43 11.59
CA ALA A 290 23.26 -15.05 11.74
C ALA A 290 22.11 -14.69 10.77
N VAL A 291 21.71 -15.60 9.88
CA VAL A 291 20.71 -15.35 8.82
C VAL A 291 19.60 -16.40 8.90
N SER A 292 18.40 -15.96 9.16
CA SER A 292 17.23 -16.84 9.28
C SER A 292 16.78 -17.46 7.96
N TYR A 293 17.00 -16.75 6.83
CA TYR A 293 16.76 -17.22 5.46
C TYR A 293 18.00 -16.93 4.61
N THR A 294 18.66 -17.97 4.12
CA THR A 294 19.85 -17.83 3.28
C THR A 294 19.55 -18.30 1.86
N HIS A 295 19.61 -17.39 0.89
CA HIS A 295 19.64 -17.70 -0.53
C HIS A 295 20.99 -17.28 -1.10
N LEU A 296 21.82 -18.28 -1.49
CA LEU A 296 23.11 -18.05 -2.10
C LEU A 296 22.94 -18.00 -3.62
N ARG A 297 23.22 -16.85 -4.23
CA ARG A 297 23.40 -16.70 -5.67
C ARG A 297 24.88 -16.57 -5.97
N ALA A 298 25.51 -17.61 -6.47
CA ALA A 298 26.89 -17.56 -6.97
C ALA A 298 26.85 -17.04 -8.42
N HIS A 299 27.54 -15.93 -8.70
CA HIS A 299 27.96 -15.58 -10.06
C HIS A 299 29.34 -16.16 -10.27
N GLU A 300 29.45 -17.22 -11.06
CA GLU A 300 30.73 -17.66 -11.58
C GLU A 300 31.15 -16.68 -12.69
N THR A 301 32.13 -15.85 -12.43
CA THR A 301 32.92 -15.25 -13.50
C THR A 301 33.97 -16.26 -13.89
N SER A 302 33.71 -17.05 -14.94
CA SER A 302 34.75 -17.80 -15.62
C SER A 302 35.68 -16.81 -16.31
N ALA A 303 36.79 -16.48 -15.64
CA ALA A 303 37.93 -15.92 -16.34
C ALA A 303 38.53 -17.08 -17.20
N HIS A 304 38.26 -17.06 -18.50
CA HIS A 304 39.04 -17.84 -19.43
C HIS A 304 40.45 -17.24 -19.50
N LEU A 305 41.42 -18.02 -19.02
CA LEU A 305 42.82 -17.87 -19.39
C LEU A 305 43.03 -18.37 -20.82
#